data_a0379d14de1b6763340ef84599a9ce44
#
_entry.id   a0379d14de1b6763340ef84599a9ce44
#
_cell.length_a   1.000
_cell.length_b   1.000
_cell.length_c   1.000
_cell.angle_alpha   90.00
_cell.angle_beta   90.00
_cell.angle_gamma   90.00
#
_symmetry.space_group_name_H-M   'P 1'
#
loop_
_entity.id
_entity.type
_entity.pdbx_description
1 polymer ?
#
loop_
_entity_poly.entity_id
_entity_poly.type
_entity_poly.pdbx_seq_one_letter_code
_entity_poly.pdbx_strand_id
1 'polypeptide(L)'
;MKPLTSQEIRQKREHFWTSKAHAHLPEASLIADKESTALFNVAGMQPLIPYLAGKPHPLGKQLFNIQKCVRTVDIDEVGDNSHLTFFEMMGNWSLGAYFKKEAVQWSYEFLVEHLGFDPRKLAVTVFEGNEDAPRDEFTAQAWRDAGIPDERISFLDADNNWWSPGPVGPCGSDTEIFYRVGESEFPPVWSNVKTDEDNWLEIWNNVFMEFYRDEKGNLTKLAQHNVDTGMGLERMCKVMQNKVSVYETDLFTPMLNLLAKTTGLSYAEHQRRFRIVADHIRTAFMLINDGLTPSNVGAGYVLRMIIRRAYYNLYLLKKIDRGELERFIADAFKAFEGLRDFDQQRISKVLLAEISQFEKTIANGAKILTESIDKLHTEGKKVLEGSQIFMLYDTYGFPLEITKEIAQERGIELDLPGYEKALAQAKEKSRQGSKEMFSKTTDWSKYLEGVSATEFVGYDRLDLENPVLIKDITTDDGVRFLVFDKTPFYPEMGGQVWDSGTIQLDSWEVVHIVNVQKVAGVILHFVG
;
A
#
# COMPACT_ATOMS: atom_id res chain seq x y z
N MET A 1 -2.67 20.03 -26.59
CA MET A 1 -2.90 20.18 -25.13
C MET A 1 -1.70 20.90 -24.52
N LYS A 2 -1.91 21.92 -23.67
CA LYS A 2 -0.81 22.59 -22.95
C LYS A 2 -0.37 21.72 -21.78
N PRO A 3 0.94 21.41 -21.64
CA PRO A 3 1.41 20.68 -20.47
C PRO A 3 1.07 21.41 -19.17
N LEU A 4 0.57 20.68 -18.18
CA LEU A 4 0.27 21.19 -16.84
C LEU A 4 1.12 20.43 -15.81
N THR A 5 1.58 21.15 -14.79
CA THR A 5 2.20 20.57 -13.62
C THR A 5 1.17 19.87 -12.73
N SER A 6 1.63 18.96 -11.87
CA SER A 6 0.77 18.29 -10.88
C SER A 6 0.04 19.30 -9.99
N GLN A 7 0.69 20.40 -9.63
CA GLN A 7 0.08 21.48 -8.84
C GLN A 7 -1.01 22.22 -9.61
N GLU A 8 -0.79 22.54 -10.89
CA GLU A 8 -1.81 23.18 -11.75
C GLU A 8 -3.03 22.29 -11.94
N ILE A 9 -2.83 20.96 -12.08
CA ILE A 9 -3.94 19.98 -12.17
C ILE A 9 -4.76 19.99 -10.88
N ARG A 10 -4.11 19.93 -9.70
CA ARG A 10 -4.79 20.00 -8.39
C ARG A 10 -5.61 21.30 -8.25
N GLN A 11 -5.02 22.45 -8.57
CA GLN A 11 -5.69 23.76 -8.48
C GLN A 11 -6.89 23.86 -9.42
N LYS A 12 -6.77 23.39 -10.68
CA LYS A 12 -7.88 23.37 -11.63
C LYS A 12 -9.02 22.48 -11.15
N ARG A 13 -8.69 21.32 -10.57
CA ARG A 13 -9.69 20.40 -10.03
C ARG A 13 -10.42 21.00 -8.83
N GLU A 14 -9.71 21.59 -7.88
CA GLU A 14 -10.29 22.25 -6.72
C GLU A 14 -11.23 23.38 -7.16
N HIS A 15 -10.78 24.24 -8.07
CA HIS A 15 -11.60 25.34 -8.61
C HIS A 15 -12.86 24.80 -9.30
N PHE A 16 -12.74 23.76 -10.13
CA PHE A 16 -13.86 23.18 -10.85
C PHE A 16 -14.93 22.63 -9.91
N TRP A 17 -14.56 21.75 -8.97
CA TRP A 17 -15.54 21.14 -8.07
C TRP A 17 -16.15 22.12 -7.08
N THR A 18 -15.38 23.11 -6.64
CA THR A 18 -15.91 24.24 -5.84
C THR A 18 -16.97 25.01 -6.64
N SER A 19 -16.74 25.26 -7.94
CA SER A 19 -17.73 25.93 -8.82
C SER A 19 -19.01 25.10 -9.01
N LYS A 20 -18.92 23.76 -8.87
CA LYS A 20 -20.07 22.83 -8.90
C LYS A 20 -20.69 22.62 -7.50
N ALA A 21 -20.41 23.51 -6.54
CA ALA A 21 -20.94 23.47 -5.17
C ALA A 21 -20.56 22.20 -4.37
N HIS A 22 -19.42 21.58 -4.66
CA HIS A 22 -18.89 20.51 -3.84
C HIS A 22 -18.09 21.09 -2.67
N ALA A 23 -18.27 20.51 -1.48
CA ALA A 23 -17.47 20.81 -0.31
C ALA A 23 -16.13 20.06 -0.35
N HIS A 24 -15.04 20.74 0.00
CA HIS A 24 -13.73 20.12 0.10
C HIS A 24 -13.67 19.23 1.35
N LEU A 25 -13.41 17.95 1.16
CA LEU A 25 -13.27 16.95 2.21
C LEU A 25 -11.79 16.89 2.65
N PRO A 26 -11.50 16.96 3.95
CA PRO A 26 -10.15 16.71 4.45
C PRO A 26 -9.64 15.33 4.06
N GLU A 27 -8.35 15.25 3.78
CA GLU A 27 -7.68 13.99 3.45
C GLU A 27 -7.66 13.04 4.66
N ALA A 28 -8.00 11.78 4.46
CA ALA A 28 -7.89 10.74 5.50
C ALA A 28 -6.46 10.17 5.59
N SER A 29 -6.15 9.53 6.72
CA SER A 29 -4.90 8.78 6.88
C SER A 29 -4.76 7.67 5.84
N LEU A 30 -3.51 7.31 5.49
CA LEU A 30 -3.22 6.11 4.68
C LEU A 30 -3.57 4.82 5.44
N ILE A 31 -3.47 4.84 6.77
CA ILE A 31 -3.76 3.69 7.61
C ILE A 31 -5.28 3.57 7.71
N ALA A 32 -5.82 2.44 7.28
CA ALA A 32 -7.26 2.20 7.35
C ALA A 32 -7.74 2.10 8.80
N ASP A 33 -9.02 2.42 9.02
CA ASP A 33 -9.63 2.32 10.35
C ASP A 33 -9.61 0.88 10.87
N LYS A 34 -9.57 0.71 12.19
CA LYS A 34 -9.48 -0.60 12.86
C LYS A 34 -10.63 -1.56 12.50
N GLU A 35 -11.76 -1.03 12.05
CA GLU A 35 -12.93 -1.80 11.62
C GLU A 35 -12.81 -2.27 10.16
N SER A 36 -11.83 -1.75 9.41
CA SER A 36 -11.59 -2.12 8.01
C SER A 36 -10.85 -3.46 7.94
N THR A 37 -11.19 -4.27 6.95
CA THR A 37 -10.43 -5.47 6.58
C THR A 37 -9.17 -5.16 5.79
N ALA A 38 -9.04 -3.95 5.26
CA ALA A 38 -7.87 -3.49 4.52
C ALA A 38 -6.84 -2.87 5.47
N LEU A 39 -5.55 -3.06 5.15
CA LEU A 39 -4.43 -2.46 5.90
C LEU A 39 -4.29 -0.96 5.64
N PHE A 40 -4.65 -0.52 4.44
CA PHE A 40 -4.50 0.85 3.96
C PHE A 40 -5.76 1.35 3.28
N ASN A 41 -5.89 2.66 3.19
CA ASN A 41 -6.85 3.28 2.31
C ASN A 41 -6.39 3.14 0.85
N VAL A 42 -7.09 2.31 0.08
CA VAL A 42 -6.78 1.95 -1.31
C VAL A 42 -7.54 2.78 -2.34
N ALA A 43 -8.56 3.53 -1.90
CA ALA A 43 -9.43 4.36 -2.73
C ALA A 43 -9.98 5.56 -1.93
N GLY A 44 -10.30 6.64 -2.63
CA GLY A 44 -10.82 7.86 -2.02
C GLY A 44 -12.15 7.70 -1.30
N MET A 45 -12.98 6.76 -1.74
CA MET A 45 -14.29 6.49 -1.17
C MET A 45 -14.26 5.66 0.13
N GLN A 46 -13.15 5.00 0.45
CA GLN A 46 -13.10 4.06 1.57
C GLN A 46 -13.50 4.69 2.92
N PRO A 47 -13.07 5.92 3.26
CA PRO A 47 -13.56 6.63 4.45
C PRO A 47 -15.02 7.04 4.37
N LEU A 48 -15.63 6.99 3.17
CA LEU A 48 -17.01 7.44 2.92
C LEU A 48 -18.03 6.29 2.89
N ILE A 49 -17.62 5.03 3.06
CA ILE A 49 -18.52 3.85 3.03
C ILE A 49 -19.79 4.04 3.88
N PRO A 50 -19.74 4.53 5.14
CA PRO A 50 -20.97 4.73 5.94
C PRO A 50 -21.93 5.74 5.32
N TYR A 51 -21.42 6.76 4.64
CA TYR A 51 -22.20 7.83 4.01
C TYR A 51 -22.80 7.38 2.67
N LEU A 52 -22.06 6.57 1.91
CA LEU A 52 -22.54 5.90 0.71
C LEU A 52 -23.65 4.87 1.05
N ALA A 53 -23.61 4.29 2.24
CA ALA A 53 -24.67 3.43 2.76
C ALA A 53 -25.89 4.20 3.31
N GLY A 54 -25.89 5.54 3.29
CA GLY A 54 -27.06 6.39 3.62
C GLY A 54 -26.94 7.23 4.89
N LYS A 55 -25.81 7.18 5.63
CA LYS A 55 -25.58 8.08 6.76
C LYS A 55 -25.39 9.53 6.23
N PRO A 56 -26.03 10.56 6.83
CA PRO A 56 -25.77 11.94 6.44
C PRO A 56 -24.32 12.36 6.71
N HIS A 57 -23.67 13.01 5.73
CA HIS A 57 -22.32 13.54 5.90
C HIS A 57 -22.37 14.99 6.43
N PRO A 58 -21.50 15.37 7.41
CA PRO A 58 -21.53 16.71 8.01
C PRO A 58 -21.29 17.87 7.02
N LEU A 59 -20.50 17.64 5.96
CA LEU A 59 -20.19 18.64 4.93
C LEU A 59 -21.22 18.67 3.79
N GLY A 60 -22.29 17.90 3.86
CA GLY A 60 -23.34 17.85 2.85
C GLY A 60 -23.26 16.66 1.90
N LYS A 61 -23.92 16.80 0.74
CA LYS A 61 -24.12 15.69 -0.20
C LYS A 61 -23.19 15.67 -1.40
N GLN A 62 -22.47 16.75 -1.64
CA GLN A 62 -21.53 16.88 -2.76
C GLN A 62 -20.15 17.18 -2.19
N LEU A 63 -19.23 16.25 -2.40
CA LEU A 63 -17.89 16.28 -1.79
C LEU A 63 -16.81 16.07 -2.84
N PHE A 64 -15.63 16.60 -2.60
CA PHE A 64 -14.44 16.28 -3.37
C PHE A 64 -13.18 16.37 -2.51
N ASN A 65 -12.14 15.61 -2.87
CA ASN A 65 -10.79 15.80 -2.35
C ASN A 65 -9.73 15.20 -3.29
N ILE A 66 -8.49 15.25 -2.84
CA ILE A 66 -7.38 14.47 -3.36
C ILE A 66 -6.93 13.59 -2.22
N GLN A 67 -7.25 12.31 -2.28
CA GLN A 67 -6.97 11.32 -1.24
C GLN A 67 -5.68 10.57 -1.55
N LYS A 68 -4.78 10.52 -0.57
CA LYS A 68 -3.62 9.62 -0.61
C LYS A 68 -4.07 8.18 -0.45
N CYS A 69 -3.52 7.30 -1.30
CA CYS A 69 -3.87 5.88 -1.37
C CYS A 69 -2.61 5.02 -1.44
N VAL A 70 -2.70 3.80 -0.90
CA VAL A 70 -1.66 2.78 -1.02
C VAL A 70 -2.27 1.47 -1.51
N ARG A 71 -1.74 0.95 -2.63
CA ARG A 71 -2.05 -0.38 -3.15
C ARG A 71 -0.80 -1.23 -3.17
N THR A 72 -0.89 -2.43 -2.64
CA THR A 72 0.25 -3.35 -2.51
C THR A 72 0.08 -4.63 -3.32
N VAL A 73 -1.05 -4.80 -4.01
CA VAL A 73 -1.33 -5.99 -4.82
C VAL A 73 -0.30 -6.11 -5.94
N ASP A 74 0.02 -5.00 -6.60
CA ASP A 74 0.91 -4.96 -7.77
C ASP A 74 2.32 -4.48 -7.44
N ILE A 75 2.76 -4.64 -6.18
CA ILE A 75 4.05 -4.12 -5.72
C ILE A 75 5.24 -4.73 -6.47
N ASP A 76 5.10 -5.98 -6.93
CA ASP A 76 6.14 -6.68 -7.69
C ASP A 76 6.33 -6.08 -9.10
N GLU A 77 5.30 -5.40 -9.63
CA GLU A 77 5.31 -4.74 -10.94
C GLU A 77 5.88 -3.31 -10.89
N VAL A 78 6.00 -2.75 -9.68
CA VAL A 78 6.62 -1.43 -9.48
C VAL A 78 8.04 -1.42 -10.09
N GLY A 79 8.26 -0.43 -10.95
CA GLY A 79 9.47 -0.30 -11.77
C GLY A 79 9.18 -0.32 -13.28
N ASP A 80 7.96 -0.69 -13.67
CA ASP A 80 7.44 -0.53 -15.03
C ASP A 80 7.08 0.93 -15.35
N ASN A 81 6.21 1.19 -16.33
CA ASN A 81 5.85 2.54 -16.77
C ASN A 81 4.68 3.18 -15.98
N SER A 82 3.94 2.42 -15.15
CA SER A 82 2.63 2.86 -14.65
C SER A 82 2.30 2.43 -13.22
N HIS A 83 2.84 1.31 -12.72
CA HIS A 83 2.52 0.82 -11.38
C HIS A 83 3.20 1.64 -10.28
N LEU A 84 2.44 1.94 -9.25
CA LEU A 84 2.83 2.73 -8.08
C LEU A 84 2.29 2.08 -6.81
N THR A 85 3.07 2.11 -5.73
CA THR A 85 2.60 1.70 -4.41
C THR A 85 1.76 2.79 -3.76
N PHE A 86 2.27 4.02 -3.75
CA PHE A 86 1.57 5.21 -3.31
C PHE A 86 1.15 6.05 -4.51
N PHE A 87 -0.11 6.50 -4.50
CA PHE A 87 -0.63 7.43 -5.49
C PHE A 87 -1.69 8.35 -4.87
N GLU A 88 -2.03 9.42 -5.59
CA GLU A 88 -3.06 10.34 -5.18
C GLU A 88 -4.31 10.14 -6.07
N MET A 89 -5.43 9.82 -5.43
CA MET A 89 -6.73 9.67 -6.08
C MET A 89 -7.52 10.96 -5.92
N MET A 90 -7.78 11.61 -7.03
CA MET A 90 -8.64 12.77 -7.10
C MET A 90 -10.10 12.29 -7.18
N GLY A 91 -10.85 12.38 -6.07
CA GLY A 91 -12.23 11.91 -5.95
C GLY A 91 -13.26 13.04 -5.91
N ASN A 92 -14.46 12.77 -6.42
CA ASN A 92 -15.66 13.55 -6.17
C ASN A 92 -16.85 12.62 -5.97
N TRP A 93 -17.75 13.02 -5.07
CA TRP A 93 -18.85 12.18 -4.60
C TRP A 93 -20.17 12.92 -4.61
N SER A 94 -21.23 12.17 -4.98
CA SER A 94 -22.61 12.55 -4.76
C SER A 94 -23.26 11.56 -3.78
N LEU A 95 -23.74 12.07 -2.67
CA LEU A 95 -24.50 11.30 -1.68
C LEU A 95 -26.01 11.57 -1.90
N GLY A 96 -26.52 11.13 -3.07
CA GLY A 96 -27.91 11.36 -3.49
C GLY A 96 -28.23 12.80 -3.92
N ALA A 97 -27.25 13.57 -4.43
CA ALA A 97 -27.47 14.92 -4.92
C ALA A 97 -27.60 14.97 -6.46
N TYR A 98 -26.77 14.25 -7.17
CA TYR A 98 -26.79 14.09 -8.63
C TYR A 98 -26.42 12.64 -8.99
N PHE A 99 -26.58 12.26 -10.26
CA PHE A 99 -26.31 10.90 -10.68
C PHE A 99 -25.66 10.84 -12.08
N LYS A 100 -25.88 9.78 -12.84
CA LYS A 100 -25.19 9.44 -14.11
C LYS A 100 -25.04 10.60 -15.09
N LYS A 101 -26.13 11.35 -15.33
CA LYS A 101 -26.14 12.42 -16.34
C LYS A 101 -25.16 13.53 -16.00
N GLU A 102 -25.28 14.08 -14.80
CA GLU A 102 -24.42 15.18 -14.34
C GLU A 102 -22.97 14.71 -14.18
N ALA A 103 -22.75 13.47 -13.67
CA ALA A 103 -21.41 12.91 -13.53
C ALA A 103 -20.69 12.83 -14.88
N VAL A 104 -21.33 12.29 -15.91
CA VAL A 104 -20.80 12.20 -17.26
C VAL A 104 -20.52 13.59 -17.83
N GLN A 105 -21.51 14.47 -17.74
CA GLN A 105 -21.40 15.83 -18.28
C GLN A 105 -20.26 16.62 -17.64
N TRP A 106 -20.12 16.57 -16.32
CA TRP A 106 -19.05 17.27 -15.61
C TRP A 106 -17.68 16.63 -15.80
N SER A 107 -17.62 15.31 -15.98
CA SER A 107 -16.37 14.64 -16.33
C SER A 107 -15.87 15.09 -17.71
N TYR A 108 -16.76 15.15 -18.70
CA TYR A 108 -16.43 15.64 -20.03
C TYR A 108 -16.03 17.10 -20.02
N GLU A 109 -16.81 17.97 -19.35
CA GLU A 109 -16.54 19.41 -19.20
C GLU A 109 -15.16 19.63 -18.58
N PHE A 110 -14.84 18.92 -17.48
CA PHE A 110 -13.54 19.06 -16.82
C PHE A 110 -12.38 18.67 -17.72
N LEU A 111 -12.48 17.52 -18.40
CA LEU A 111 -11.41 17.05 -19.28
C LEU A 111 -11.23 17.95 -20.50
N VAL A 112 -12.30 18.26 -21.20
CA VAL A 112 -12.23 18.94 -22.51
C VAL A 112 -12.09 20.45 -22.34
N GLU A 113 -12.94 21.09 -21.51
CA GLU A 113 -12.97 22.54 -21.41
C GLU A 113 -11.95 23.11 -20.42
N HIS A 114 -11.72 22.42 -19.29
CA HIS A 114 -10.80 22.91 -18.26
C HIS A 114 -9.37 22.39 -18.39
N LEU A 115 -9.18 21.13 -18.80
CA LEU A 115 -7.85 20.55 -19.01
C LEU A 115 -7.39 20.61 -20.46
N GLY A 116 -8.31 20.81 -21.41
CA GLY A 116 -7.99 20.94 -22.82
C GLY A 116 -7.65 19.63 -23.53
N PHE A 117 -8.25 18.52 -23.09
CA PHE A 117 -8.15 17.24 -23.78
C PHE A 117 -8.83 17.32 -25.16
N ASP A 118 -8.22 16.67 -26.14
CA ASP A 118 -8.87 16.50 -27.46
C ASP A 118 -9.92 15.39 -27.34
N PRO A 119 -11.23 15.71 -27.54
CA PRO A 119 -12.28 14.71 -27.40
C PRO A 119 -12.15 13.54 -28.40
N ARG A 120 -11.45 13.72 -29.52
CA ARG A 120 -11.18 12.65 -30.50
C ARG A 120 -10.22 11.58 -29.96
N LYS A 121 -9.49 11.88 -28.89
CA LYS A 121 -8.57 10.99 -28.18
C LYS A 121 -9.16 10.40 -26.91
N LEU A 122 -10.44 10.62 -26.64
CA LEU A 122 -11.17 10.03 -25.52
C LEU A 122 -11.94 8.79 -25.98
N ALA A 123 -11.97 7.78 -25.15
CA ALA A 123 -12.85 6.62 -25.25
C ALA A 123 -13.42 6.31 -23.86
N VAL A 124 -14.57 5.66 -23.82
CA VAL A 124 -15.24 5.31 -22.57
C VAL A 124 -15.74 3.88 -22.60
N THR A 125 -15.87 3.30 -21.42
CA THR A 125 -16.52 2.01 -21.23
C THR A 125 -17.83 2.19 -20.46
N VAL A 126 -18.76 1.28 -20.64
CA VAL A 126 -20.02 1.21 -19.92
C VAL A 126 -20.39 -0.26 -19.70
N PHE A 127 -21.14 -0.52 -18.64
CA PHE A 127 -21.54 -1.87 -18.27
C PHE A 127 -22.47 -2.51 -19.32
N GLU A 128 -22.11 -3.72 -19.79
CA GLU A 128 -22.89 -4.43 -20.82
C GLU A 128 -24.13 -5.18 -20.29
N GLY A 129 -24.26 -5.25 -18.94
CA GLY A 129 -25.35 -5.96 -18.28
C GLY A 129 -25.01 -7.41 -17.96
N ASN A 130 -25.72 -7.96 -16.98
CA ASN A 130 -25.71 -9.37 -16.60
C ASN A 130 -27.08 -9.78 -16.00
N GLU A 131 -27.16 -10.94 -15.32
CA GLU A 131 -28.40 -11.43 -14.70
C GLU A 131 -28.88 -10.53 -13.55
N ASP A 132 -27.97 -9.80 -12.89
CA ASP A 132 -28.25 -8.98 -11.70
C ASP A 132 -28.64 -7.54 -12.05
N ALA A 133 -28.10 -6.99 -13.14
CA ALA A 133 -28.32 -5.61 -13.53
C ALA A 133 -28.33 -5.44 -15.07
N PRO A 134 -29.24 -4.58 -15.61
CA PRO A 134 -29.36 -4.41 -17.04
C PRO A 134 -28.16 -3.66 -17.62
N ARG A 135 -27.99 -3.79 -18.94
CA ARG A 135 -27.06 -3.00 -19.74
C ARG A 135 -27.30 -1.49 -19.53
N ASP A 136 -26.21 -0.74 -19.32
CA ASP A 136 -26.30 0.69 -18.98
C ASP A 136 -26.37 1.60 -20.24
N GLU A 137 -27.47 1.48 -20.95
CA GLU A 137 -27.77 2.34 -22.12
C GLU A 137 -27.94 3.82 -21.75
N PHE A 138 -28.33 4.11 -20.49
CA PHE A 138 -28.46 5.50 -20.03
C PHE A 138 -27.12 6.20 -19.99
N THR A 139 -26.09 5.58 -19.42
CA THR A 139 -24.74 6.13 -19.37
C THR A 139 -24.13 6.24 -20.76
N ALA A 140 -24.34 5.23 -21.63
CA ALA A 140 -23.90 5.29 -23.01
C ALA A 140 -24.53 6.49 -23.76
N GLN A 141 -25.84 6.73 -23.58
CA GLN A 141 -26.52 7.88 -24.18
C GLN A 141 -26.00 9.19 -23.62
N ALA A 142 -25.73 9.28 -22.30
CA ALA A 142 -25.16 10.50 -21.71
C ALA A 142 -23.78 10.84 -22.31
N TRP A 143 -22.94 9.82 -22.62
CA TRP A 143 -21.67 10.04 -23.31
C TRP A 143 -21.84 10.50 -24.77
N ARG A 144 -22.83 9.95 -25.50
CA ARG A 144 -23.17 10.46 -26.85
C ARG A 144 -23.60 11.91 -26.81
N ASP A 145 -24.47 12.25 -25.87
CA ASP A 145 -24.96 13.62 -25.67
C ASP A 145 -23.82 14.59 -25.28
N ALA A 146 -22.80 14.12 -24.58
CA ALA A 146 -21.59 14.87 -24.25
C ALA A 146 -20.63 15.03 -25.45
N GLY A 147 -20.76 14.21 -26.51
CA GLY A 147 -19.97 14.33 -27.74
C GLY A 147 -18.98 13.19 -27.99
N ILE A 148 -19.04 12.11 -27.23
CA ILE A 148 -18.24 10.89 -27.49
C ILE A 148 -18.95 10.08 -28.59
N PRO A 149 -18.28 9.77 -29.70
CA PRO A 149 -18.89 9.02 -30.80
C PRO A 149 -19.02 7.52 -30.46
N ASP A 150 -19.99 6.86 -31.09
CA ASP A 150 -20.33 5.45 -30.80
C ASP A 150 -19.14 4.49 -30.89
N GLU A 151 -18.24 4.69 -31.85
CA GLU A 151 -17.04 3.86 -31.99
C GLU A 151 -16.04 3.98 -30.84
N ARG A 152 -16.21 4.94 -29.94
CA ARG A 152 -15.41 5.15 -28.72
C ARG A 152 -16.12 4.73 -27.45
N ILE A 153 -17.34 4.21 -27.52
CA ILE A 153 -18.12 3.69 -26.40
C ILE A 153 -18.05 2.16 -26.44
N SER A 154 -17.37 1.55 -25.49
CA SER A 154 -17.26 0.10 -25.39
C SER A 154 -18.16 -0.41 -24.26
N PHE A 155 -18.95 -1.44 -24.54
CA PHE A 155 -19.70 -2.16 -23.52
C PHE A 155 -18.88 -3.36 -23.07
N LEU A 156 -18.58 -3.42 -21.76
CA LEU A 156 -17.78 -4.46 -21.15
C LEU A 156 -18.54 -5.14 -20.01
N ASP A 157 -18.09 -6.32 -19.64
CA ASP A 157 -18.68 -7.16 -18.60
C ASP A 157 -18.47 -6.64 -17.17
N ALA A 158 -18.90 -7.41 -16.20
CA ALA A 158 -18.80 -7.05 -14.78
C ALA A 158 -17.37 -7.07 -14.25
N ASP A 159 -16.44 -7.77 -14.86
CA ASP A 159 -15.05 -7.77 -14.44
C ASP A 159 -14.37 -6.42 -14.75
N ASN A 160 -14.91 -5.69 -15.74
CA ASN A 160 -14.42 -4.41 -16.21
C ASN A 160 -15.27 -3.20 -15.77
N ASN A 161 -16.60 -3.34 -15.74
CA ASN A 161 -17.50 -2.20 -15.49
C ASN A 161 -18.54 -2.44 -14.36
N TRP A 162 -18.13 -3.16 -13.32
CA TRP A 162 -18.89 -3.29 -12.08
C TRP A 162 -17.97 -3.12 -10.87
N TRP A 163 -18.21 -2.11 -10.07
CA TRP A 163 -17.36 -1.81 -8.92
C TRP A 163 -18.04 -2.18 -7.58
N SER A 164 -17.22 -2.71 -6.65
CA SER A 164 -17.60 -3.04 -5.29
C SER A 164 -16.40 -2.85 -4.35
N PRO A 165 -16.57 -2.32 -3.12
CA PRO A 165 -15.47 -2.13 -2.15
C PRO A 165 -14.94 -3.45 -1.57
N GLY A 166 -15.60 -4.56 -1.88
CA GLY A 166 -15.30 -5.89 -1.38
C GLY A 166 -16.52 -6.81 -1.54
N PRO A 167 -16.55 -7.94 -0.83
CA PRO A 167 -17.66 -8.89 -0.92
C PRO A 167 -18.98 -8.32 -0.39
N VAL A 168 -18.95 -7.31 0.49
CA VAL A 168 -20.12 -6.67 1.10
C VAL A 168 -19.98 -5.15 1.01
N GLY A 169 -21.07 -4.48 0.64
CA GLY A 169 -21.09 -3.01 0.61
C GLY A 169 -21.87 -2.41 -0.56
N PRO A 170 -21.88 -1.06 -0.65
CA PRO A 170 -22.49 -0.35 -1.77
C PRO A 170 -21.73 -0.66 -3.06
N CYS A 171 -22.45 -0.96 -4.13
CA CYS A 171 -21.86 -1.34 -5.42
C CYS A 171 -22.74 -0.88 -6.59
N GLY A 172 -22.23 -0.99 -7.80
CA GLY A 172 -22.98 -0.68 -9.01
C GLY A 172 -22.13 -0.68 -10.27
N SER A 173 -22.78 -0.38 -11.40
CA SER A 173 -22.09 -0.20 -12.67
C SER A 173 -21.16 0.99 -12.62
N ASP A 174 -20.12 0.96 -13.42
CA ASP A 174 -19.23 2.10 -13.60
C ASP A 174 -19.01 2.42 -15.08
N THR A 175 -18.37 3.55 -15.32
CA THR A 175 -17.92 4.01 -16.63
C THR A 175 -16.51 4.57 -16.48
N GLU A 176 -15.60 3.98 -17.19
CA GLU A 176 -14.22 4.41 -17.21
C GLU A 176 -13.94 5.29 -18.41
N ILE A 177 -13.05 6.26 -18.22
CA ILE A 177 -12.63 7.21 -19.25
C ILE A 177 -11.16 6.95 -19.56
N PHE A 178 -10.89 6.76 -20.83
CA PHE A 178 -9.57 6.43 -21.36
C PHE A 178 -9.07 7.55 -22.29
N TYR A 179 -7.75 7.71 -22.30
CA TYR A 179 -7.07 8.60 -23.22
C TYR A 179 -6.11 7.83 -24.13
N ARG A 180 -6.10 8.18 -25.41
CA ARG A 180 -5.22 7.56 -26.41
C ARG A 180 -3.74 7.85 -26.12
N VAL A 181 -2.94 6.80 -25.96
CA VAL A 181 -1.48 6.84 -25.75
C VAL A 181 -0.67 6.20 -26.85
N GLY A 182 -1.34 5.65 -27.89
CA GLY A 182 -0.68 5.04 -29.05
C GLY A 182 0.05 6.06 -29.93
N GLU A 183 0.95 5.56 -30.79
CA GLU A 183 1.85 6.37 -31.62
C GLU A 183 1.15 7.27 -32.64
N SER A 184 -0.03 6.86 -33.15
CA SER A 184 -0.79 7.66 -34.11
C SER A 184 -1.38 8.91 -33.45
N GLU A 185 -1.34 10.03 -34.17
CA GLU A 185 -1.88 11.31 -33.67
C GLU A 185 -3.36 11.20 -33.29
N PHE A 186 -4.16 10.47 -34.09
CA PHE A 186 -5.56 10.15 -33.79
C PHE A 186 -5.81 8.65 -33.91
N PRO A 187 -6.68 8.10 -33.05
CA PRO A 187 -7.02 6.69 -33.11
C PRO A 187 -7.79 6.36 -34.38
N PRO A 188 -7.50 5.23 -35.08
CA PRO A 188 -8.33 4.72 -36.16
C PRO A 188 -9.77 4.51 -35.70
N VAL A 189 -10.74 4.53 -36.63
CA VAL A 189 -12.17 4.36 -36.29
C VAL A 189 -12.44 3.08 -35.53
N TRP A 190 -11.76 1.98 -35.88
CA TRP A 190 -11.93 0.67 -35.22
C TRP A 190 -11.31 0.57 -33.82
N SER A 191 -10.40 1.50 -33.45
CA SER A 191 -9.67 1.44 -32.19
C SER A 191 -10.54 1.97 -31.05
N ASN A 192 -10.80 1.15 -30.06
CA ASN A 192 -11.42 1.50 -28.79
C ASN A 192 -10.87 0.60 -27.67
N VAL A 193 -11.34 0.75 -26.45
CA VAL A 193 -10.83 0.00 -25.30
C VAL A 193 -10.96 -1.51 -25.49
N LYS A 194 -12.05 -1.99 -26.11
CA LYS A 194 -12.30 -3.43 -26.34
C LYS A 194 -11.43 -4.03 -27.45
N THR A 195 -11.05 -3.24 -28.45
CA THR A 195 -10.38 -3.73 -29.67
C THR A 195 -8.89 -3.41 -29.74
N ASP A 196 -8.39 -2.51 -28.87
CA ASP A 196 -7.02 -1.96 -28.94
C ASP A 196 -6.57 -1.47 -27.56
N GLU A 197 -6.80 -2.27 -26.52
CA GLU A 197 -6.61 -1.94 -25.09
C GLU A 197 -5.25 -1.31 -24.79
N ASP A 198 -4.17 -1.88 -25.28
CA ASP A 198 -2.78 -1.42 -25.03
C ASP A 198 -2.52 0.05 -25.39
N ASN A 199 -3.35 0.61 -26.28
CA ASN A 199 -3.22 1.98 -26.76
C ASN A 199 -4.16 2.97 -26.04
N TRP A 200 -4.89 2.51 -25.03
CA TRP A 200 -5.81 3.33 -24.24
C TRP A 200 -5.44 3.26 -22.78
N LEU A 201 -5.13 4.39 -22.19
CA LEU A 201 -4.82 4.51 -20.76
C LEU A 201 -6.07 4.98 -20.01
N GLU A 202 -6.54 4.19 -19.06
CA GLU A 202 -7.56 4.62 -18.11
C GLU A 202 -7.05 5.82 -17.30
N ILE A 203 -7.82 6.91 -17.29
CA ILE A 203 -7.49 8.14 -16.58
C ILE A 203 -8.50 8.49 -15.48
N TRP A 204 -9.73 7.98 -15.57
CA TRP A 204 -10.80 8.29 -14.61
C TRP A 204 -11.86 7.20 -14.60
N ASN A 205 -12.32 6.80 -13.41
CA ASN A 205 -13.47 5.91 -13.25
C ASN A 205 -14.60 6.63 -12.51
N ASN A 206 -15.85 6.51 -13.01
CA ASN A 206 -17.08 7.01 -12.39
C ASN A 206 -17.97 5.83 -12.03
N VAL A 207 -18.13 5.57 -10.73
CA VAL A 207 -18.96 4.48 -10.19
C VAL A 207 -20.35 4.98 -9.83
N PHE A 208 -21.38 4.27 -10.27
CA PHE A 208 -22.79 4.57 -10.03
C PHE A 208 -23.36 3.57 -9.04
N MET A 209 -23.34 3.89 -7.76
CA MET A 209 -23.78 2.99 -6.69
C MET A 209 -25.29 3.02 -6.55
N GLU A 210 -25.95 2.00 -7.07
CA GLU A 210 -27.40 1.78 -7.02
C GLU A 210 -27.79 0.63 -6.10
N PHE A 211 -26.82 -0.26 -5.74
CA PHE A 211 -27.08 -1.49 -5.04
C PHE A 211 -26.22 -1.61 -3.77
N TYR A 212 -26.68 -2.48 -2.86
CA TYR A 212 -25.92 -2.96 -1.73
C TYR A 212 -25.84 -4.49 -1.82
N ARG A 213 -24.62 -5.03 -1.76
CA ARG A 213 -24.34 -6.46 -1.73
C ARG A 213 -24.24 -6.92 -0.27
N ASP A 214 -25.05 -7.90 0.12
CA ASP A 214 -25.02 -8.51 1.46
C ASP A 214 -23.95 -9.63 1.56
N GLU A 215 -23.78 -10.20 2.77
CA GLU A 215 -22.84 -11.31 3.04
C GLU A 215 -23.15 -12.60 2.24
N LYS A 216 -24.36 -12.74 1.70
CA LYS A 216 -24.77 -13.88 0.88
C LYS A 216 -24.61 -13.60 -0.62
N GLY A 217 -24.16 -12.40 -0.98
CA GLY A 217 -23.99 -11.97 -2.37
C GLY A 217 -25.26 -11.40 -3.00
N ASN A 218 -26.39 -11.28 -2.27
CA ASN A 218 -27.62 -10.74 -2.84
C ASN A 218 -27.52 -9.23 -3.01
N LEU A 219 -28.03 -8.72 -4.13
CA LEU A 219 -28.11 -7.29 -4.43
C LEU A 219 -29.49 -6.74 -4.01
N THR A 220 -29.47 -5.67 -3.23
CA THR A 220 -30.65 -4.87 -2.88
C THR A 220 -30.45 -3.43 -3.32
N LYS A 221 -31.50 -2.76 -3.80
CA LYS A 221 -31.38 -1.36 -4.21
C LYS A 221 -31.12 -0.46 -3.00
N LEU A 222 -30.18 0.46 -3.16
CA LEU A 222 -29.96 1.55 -2.19
C LEU A 222 -31.15 2.52 -2.17
N ALA A 223 -31.42 3.10 -1.00
CA ALA A 223 -32.43 4.15 -0.85
C ALA A 223 -32.04 5.46 -1.55
N GLN A 224 -30.76 5.68 -1.77
CA GLN A 224 -30.20 6.80 -2.53
C GLN A 224 -29.21 6.32 -3.58
N HIS A 225 -29.20 6.97 -4.73
CA HIS A 225 -28.20 6.72 -5.76
C HIS A 225 -26.97 7.59 -5.50
N ASN A 226 -25.80 6.99 -5.48
CA ASN A 226 -24.55 7.71 -5.21
C ASN A 226 -23.63 7.69 -6.44
N VAL A 227 -22.80 8.72 -6.52
CA VAL A 227 -21.66 8.74 -7.44
C VAL A 227 -20.38 8.71 -6.62
N ASP A 228 -19.48 7.82 -6.97
CA ASP A 228 -18.11 7.79 -6.53
C ASP A 228 -17.19 7.88 -7.75
N THR A 229 -16.17 8.73 -7.68
CA THR A 229 -15.23 8.82 -8.80
C THR A 229 -13.78 8.76 -8.33
N GLY A 230 -12.92 8.18 -9.16
CA GLY A 230 -11.49 8.09 -8.90
C GLY A 230 -10.65 8.40 -10.13
N MET A 231 -9.89 9.50 -10.08
CA MET A 231 -8.93 9.92 -11.10
C MET A 231 -7.52 9.87 -10.54
N GLY A 232 -6.63 9.08 -11.13
CA GLY A 232 -5.23 9.01 -10.70
C GLY A 232 -4.46 10.27 -11.09
N LEU A 233 -3.92 11.02 -10.11
CA LEU A 233 -3.13 12.23 -10.39
C LEU A 233 -1.89 11.92 -11.22
N GLU A 234 -1.18 10.85 -10.89
CA GLU A 234 0.04 10.43 -11.57
C GLU A 234 -0.21 10.07 -13.05
N ARG A 235 -1.33 9.36 -13.32
CA ARG A 235 -1.76 9.06 -14.70
C ARG A 235 -2.14 10.33 -15.45
N MET A 236 -2.85 11.26 -14.80
CA MET A 236 -3.16 12.57 -15.39
C MET A 236 -1.90 13.37 -15.70
N CYS A 237 -0.93 13.40 -14.79
CA CYS A 237 0.36 14.05 -15.03
C CYS A 237 1.09 13.43 -16.23
N LYS A 238 1.13 12.08 -16.33
CA LYS A 238 1.71 11.38 -17.47
C LYS A 238 1.13 11.84 -18.80
N VAL A 239 -0.20 11.89 -18.90
CA VAL A 239 -0.91 12.32 -20.12
C VAL A 239 -0.69 13.81 -20.40
N MET A 240 -0.92 14.67 -19.41
CA MET A 240 -0.83 16.13 -19.55
C MET A 240 0.59 16.59 -19.89
N GLN A 241 1.62 15.91 -19.39
CA GLN A 241 3.02 16.23 -19.61
C GLN A 241 3.63 15.44 -20.79
N ASN A 242 2.78 14.65 -21.49
CA ASN A 242 3.19 13.80 -22.63
C ASN A 242 4.41 12.93 -22.31
N LYS A 243 4.33 12.15 -21.21
CA LYS A 243 5.38 11.27 -20.75
C LYS A 243 5.08 9.81 -21.06
N VAL A 244 6.13 9.02 -21.28
CA VAL A 244 6.00 7.56 -21.49
C VAL A 244 5.73 6.85 -20.17
N SER A 245 6.28 7.37 -19.07
CA SER A 245 6.12 6.79 -17.73
C SER A 245 5.60 7.82 -16.74
N VAL A 246 4.83 7.38 -15.73
CA VAL A 246 4.44 8.21 -14.58
C VAL A 246 5.66 8.75 -13.83
N TYR A 247 6.77 8.02 -13.85
CA TYR A 247 8.03 8.39 -13.21
C TYR A 247 8.76 9.54 -13.89
N GLU A 248 8.43 9.88 -15.13
CA GLU A 248 9.05 10.98 -15.88
C GLU A 248 8.31 12.31 -15.72
N THR A 249 7.26 12.30 -14.89
CA THR A 249 6.49 13.51 -14.56
C THR A 249 7.18 14.37 -13.52
N ASP A 250 6.67 15.58 -13.31
CA ASP A 250 7.14 16.51 -12.29
C ASP A 250 7.07 15.95 -10.86
N LEU A 251 6.21 14.96 -10.61
CA LEU A 251 6.08 14.27 -9.33
C LEU A 251 7.31 13.42 -8.96
N PHE A 252 8.05 12.90 -9.94
CA PHE A 252 9.17 11.98 -9.72
C PHE A 252 10.49 12.46 -10.27
N THR A 253 10.50 13.34 -11.28
CA THR A 253 11.71 13.87 -11.90
C THR A 253 12.73 14.41 -10.89
N PRO A 254 12.36 15.17 -9.83
CA PRO A 254 13.33 15.62 -8.82
C PRO A 254 14.01 14.46 -8.09
N MET A 255 13.28 13.38 -7.78
CA MET A 255 13.83 12.20 -7.12
C MET A 255 14.71 11.37 -8.05
N LEU A 256 14.35 11.24 -9.33
CA LEU A 256 15.18 10.56 -10.32
C LEU A 256 16.51 11.33 -10.53
N ASN A 257 16.48 12.66 -10.55
CA ASN A 257 17.68 13.50 -10.64
C ASN A 257 18.55 13.36 -9.39
N LEU A 258 17.95 13.27 -8.20
CA LEU A 258 18.68 13.01 -6.96
C LEU A 258 19.38 11.65 -7.02
N LEU A 259 18.70 10.60 -7.49
CA LEU A 259 19.27 9.27 -7.66
C LEU A 259 20.43 9.28 -8.64
N ALA A 260 20.28 9.92 -9.79
CA ALA A 260 21.36 10.05 -10.77
C ALA A 260 22.59 10.77 -10.19
N LYS A 261 22.36 11.86 -9.44
CA LYS A 261 23.44 12.59 -8.74
C LYS A 261 24.12 11.73 -7.68
N THR A 262 23.35 10.98 -6.88
CA THR A 262 23.87 10.17 -5.78
C THR A 262 24.64 8.95 -6.29
N THR A 263 24.13 8.28 -7.31
CA THR A 263 24.73 7.05 -7.84
C THR A 263 25.80 7.31 -8.89
N GLY A 264 25.72 8.41 -9.62
CA GLY A 264 26.54 8.69 -10.80
C GLY A 264 26.08 7.91 -12.05
N LEU A 265 24.90 7.25 -12.00
CA LEU A 265 24.36 6.42 -13.07
C LEU A 265 23.28 7.15 -13.85
N SER A 266 23.06 6.72 -15.10
CA SER A 266 22.00 7.24 -15.96
C SER A 266 20.66 6.55 -15.66
N TYR A 267 19.58 7.35 -15.53
CA TYR A 267 18.22 6.81 -15.43
C TYR A 267 17.85 5.93 -16.63
N ALA A 268 18.24 6.33 -17.84
CA ALA A 268 17.91 5.60 -19.07
C ALA A 268 18.43 4.15 -19.08
N GLU A 269 19.57 3.90 -18.43
CA GLU A 269 20.20 2.57 -18.37
C GLU A 269 19.72 1.74 -17.17
N HIS A 270 19.12 2.37 -16.16
CA HIS A 270 18.75 1.73 -14.90
C HIS A 270 17.30 2.03 -14.48
N GLN A 271 16.39 2.22 -15.44
CA GLN A 271 15.01 2.70 -15.22
C GLN A 271 14.30 1.95 -14.11
N ARG A 272 14.25 0.61 -14.17
CA ARG A 272 13.51 -0.20 -13.21
C ARG A 272 13.94 0.08 -11.75
N ARG A 273 15.24 0.07 -11.48
CA ARG A 273 15.75 0.29 -10.12
C ARG A 273 15.53 1.71 -9.63
N PHE A 274 15.72 2.70 -10.50
CA PHE A 274 15.44 4.11 -10.16
C PHE A 274 13.97 4.31 -9.79
N ARG A 275 13.06 3.69 -10.54
CA ARG A 275 11.61 3.78 -10.31
C ARG A 275 11.22 3.11 -8.99
N ILE A 276 11.72 1.91 -8.71
CA ILE A 276 11.48 1.21 -7.44
C ILE A 276 11.94 2.07 -6.26
N VAL A 277 13.16 2.62 -6.31
CA VAL A 277 13.65 3.48 -5.22
C VAL A 277 12.79 4.73 -5.07
N ALA A 278 12.44 5.39 -6.17
CA ALA A 278 11.65 6.63 -6.15
C ALA A 278 10.23 6.40 -5.59
N ASP A 279 9.54 5.35 -6.03
CA ASP A 279 8.22 4.97 -5.55
C ASP A 279 8.25 4.60 -4.06
N HIS A 280 9.15 3.71 -3.69
CA HIS A 280 9.18 3.15 -2.35
C HIS A 280 9.64 4.15 -1.29
N ILE A 281 10.57 5.05 -1.61
CA ILE A 281 10.96 6.16 -0.71
C ILE A 281 9.78 7.12 -0.54
N ARG A 282 9.09 7.49 -1.62
CA ARG A 282 7.87 8.32 -1.55
C ARG A 282 6.81 7.65 -0.67
N THR A 283 6.54 6.39 -0.90
CA THR A 283 5.57 5.60 -0.11
C THR A 283 5.96 5.52 1.36
N ALA A 284 7.22 5.21 1.67
CA ALA A 284 7.71 5.14 3.05
C ALA A 284 7.58 6.50 3.77
N PHE A 285 7.92 7.60 3.09
CA PHE A 285 7.74 8.95 3.66
C PHE A 285 6.30 9.21 4.05
N MET A 286 5.35 8.91 3.15
CA MET A 286 3.92 9.12 3.39
C MET A 286 3.38 8.25 4.53
N LEU A 287 3.74 6.96 4.56
CA LEU A 287 3.29 6.04 5.61
C LEU A 287 3.85 6.40 6.99
N ILE A 288 5.13 6.75 7.07
CA ILE A 288 5.75 7.16 8.33
C ILE A 288 5.18 8.51 8.81
N ASN A 289 4.92 9.43 7.89
CA ASN A 289 4.31 10.71 8.19
C ASN A 289 2.91 10.54 8.80
N ASP A 290 2.15 9.54 8.34
CA ASP A 290 0.85 9.16 8.90
C ASP A 290 0.92 8.35 10.20
N GLY A 291 2.12 8.13 10.72
CA GLY A 291 2.29 7.51 12.02
C GLY A 291 2.72 6.05 12.00
N LEU A 292 2.85 5.42 10.83
CA LEU A 292 3.25 4.01 10.76
C LEU A 292 4.72 3.80 11.12
N THR A 293 5.00 2.67 11.76
CA THR A 293 6.36 2.19 12.05
C THR A 293 6.56 0.77 11.51
N PRO A 294 7.78 0.40 11.10
CA PRO A 294 8.07 -0.95 10.65
C PRO A 294 7.80 -2.00 11.76
N SER A 295 7.15 -3.11 11.39
CA SER A 295 6.89 -4.22 12.30
C SER A 295 6.96 -5.57 11.56
N ASN A 296 6.69 -6.68 12.25
CA ASN A 296 6.69 -8.02 11.66
C ASN A 296 5.32 -8.43 11.09
N VAL A 297 4.27 -7.64 11.29
CA VAL A 297 2.89 -7.98 10.92
C VAL A 297 2.13 -6.79 10.35
N GLY A 298 1.08 -7.07 9.57
CA GLY A 298 0.14 -6.07 9.09
C GLY A 298 0.78 -4.93 8.27
N ALA A 299 0.28 -3.72 8.44
CA ALA A 299 0.73 -2.54 7.71
C ALA A 299 2.22 -2.22 7.96
N GLY A 300 2.71 -2.43 9.19
CA GLY A 300 4.11 -2.23 9.53
C GLY A 300 5.07 -3.19 8.83
N TYR A 301 4.63 -4.43 8.55
CA TYR A 301 5.40 -5.37 7.73
C TYR A 301 5.53 -4.87 6.29
N VAL A 302 4.45 -4.36 5.72
CA VAL A 302 4.47 -3.77 4.37
C VAL A 302 5.45 -2.59 4.31
N LEU A 303 5.40 -1.69 5.29
CA LEU A 303 6.34 -0.57 5.38
C LEU A 303 7.79 -1.07 5.46
N ARG A 304 8.08 -2.06 6.32
CA ARG A 304 9.39 -2.70 6.42
C ARG A 304 9.88 -3.23 5.08
N MET A 305 9.03 -3.97 4.38
CA MET A 305 9.34 -4.54 3.08
C MET A 305 9.64 -3.46 2.04
N ILE A 306 8.83 -2.40 1.97
CA ILE A 306 9.03 -1.25 1.06
C ILE A 306 10.38 -0.57 1.33
N ILE A 307 10.72 -0.27 2.60
CA ILE A 307 12.00 0.35 2.96
C ILE A 307 13.17 -0.56 2.54
N ARG A 308 13.09 -1.85 2.83
CA ARG A 308 14.14 -2.82 2.49
C ARG A 308 14.32 -2.97 0.99
N ARG A 309 13.23 -3.02 0.23
CA ARG A 309 13.28 -3.12 -1.24
C ARG A 309 13.85 -1.85 -1.87
N ALA A 310 13.48 -0.66 -1.37
CA ALA A 310 14.09 0.60 -1.78
C ALA A 310 15.60 0.61 -1.55
N TYR A 311 16.02 0.28 -0.33
CA TYR A 311 17.42 0.27 0.04
C TYR A 311 18.23 -0.78 -0.74
N TYR A 312 17.68 -1.97 -0.95
CA TYR A 312 18.35 -3.01 -1.75
C TYR A 312 18.59 -2.56 -3.20
N ASN A 313 17.58 -1.97 -3.84
CA ASN A 313 17.73 -1.44 -5.19
C ASN A 313 18.72 -0.28 -5.26
N LEU A 314 18.75 0.60 -4.26
CA LEU A 314 19.77 1.65 -4.15
C LEU A 314 21.19 1.06 -3.96
N TYR A 315 21.33 0.04 -3.11
CA TYR A 315 22.59 -0.67 -2.88
C TYR A 315 23.14 -1.36 -4.14
N LEU A 316 22.25 -1.90 -4.99
CA LEU A 316 22.65 -2.48 -6.27
C LEU A 316 23.09 -1.43 -7.30
N LEU A 317 22.52 -0.21 -7.25
CA LEU A 317 22.96 0.90 -8.07
C LEU A 317 24.32 1.43 -7.58
N LYS A 318 24.45 1.63 -6.28
CA LYS A 318 25.69 2.10 -5.65
C LYS A 318 25.68 1.74 -4.16
N LYS A 319 26.77 1.15 -3.70
CA LYS A 319 27.02 1.04 -2.27
C LYS A 319 27.34 2.43 -1.71
N ILE A 320 26.43 2.94 -0.86
CA ILE A 320 26.57 4.23 -0.19
C ILE A 320 26.92 4.01 1.29
N ASP A 321 27.75 4.86 1.84
CA ASP A 321 28.04 4.82 3.27
C ASP A 321 26.93 5.51 4.09
N ARG A 322 27.02 5.41 5.41
CA ARG A 322 26.03 5.98 6.32
C ARG A 322 25.82 7.48 6.11
N GLY A 323 26.91 8.23 5.93
CA GLY A 323 26.83 9.69 5.73
C GLY A 323 26.23 10.05 4.37
N GLU A 324 26.50 9.27 3.33
CA GLU A 324 25.86 9.42 2.02
C GLU A 324 24.35 9.10 2.11
N LEU A 325 23.95 8.06 2.86
CA LEU A 325 22.56 7.70 3.06
C LEU A 325 21.79 8.82 3.80
N GLU A 326 22.36 9.38 4.85
CA GLU A 326 21.75 10.49 5.58
C GLU A 326 21.56 11.73 4.70
N ARG A 327 22.56 12.07 3.87
CA ARG A 327 22.44 13.15 2.87
C ARG A 327 21.38 12.84 1.82
N PHE A 328 21.33 11.61 1.32
CA PHE A 328 20.33 11.17 0.35
C PHE A 328 18.91 11.34 0.91
N ILE A 329 18.65 10.90 2.14
CA ILE A 329 17.35 11.05 2.80
C ILE A 329 17.01 12.55 2.97
N ALA A 330 17.96 13.37 3.42
CA ALA A 330 17.75 14.80 3.57
C ALA A 330 17.43 15.51 2.24
N ASP A 331 18.10 15.12 1.15
CA ASP A 331 17.82 15.68 -0.18
C ASP A 331 16.53 15.12 -0.79
N ALA A 332 16.09 13.89 -0.39
CA ALA A 332 14.81 13.34 -0.81
C ALA A 332 13.61 14.15 -0.30
N PHE A 333 13.69 14.77 0.89
CA PHE A 333 12.66 15.71 1.35
C PHE A 333 12.50 16.90 0.40
N LYS A 334 13.61 17.43 -0.12
CA LYS A 334 13.58 18.52 -1.11
C LYS A 334 13.00 18.06 -2.44
N ALA A 335 13.28 16.80 -2.84
CA ALA A 335 12.72 16.22 -4.06
C ALA A 335 11.19 16.06 -3.99
N PHE A 336 10.63 15.94 -2.80
CA PHE A 336 9.18 15.86 -2.55
C PHE A 336 8.61 17.16 -1.96
N GLU A 337 9.36 18.25 -1.97
CA GLU A 337 8.89 19.56 -1.52
C GLU A 337 7.63 19.99 -2.29
N GLY A 338 6.63 20.53 -1.58
CA GLY A 338 5.35 20.92 -2.16
C GLY A 338 4.31 19.81 -2.32
N LEU A 339 4.66 18.54 -2.04
CA LEU A 339 3.69 17.47 -1.97
C LEU A 339 2.95 17.47 -0.62
N ARG A 340 3.69 17.51 0.47
CA ARG A 340 3.20 17.49 1.86
C ARG A 340 4.22 18.13 2.80
N ASP A 341 3.73 18.53 3.99
CA ASP A 341 4.60 18.83 5.12
C ASP A 341 5.01 17.51 5.79
N PHE A 342 6.32 17.26 5.85
CA PHE A 342 6.88 16.05 6.40
C PHE A 342 7.52 16.27 7.78
N ASP A 343 7.24 15.39 8.73
CA ASP A 343 8.05 15.24 9.95
C ASP A 343 9.41 14.60 9.61
N GLN A 344 10.34 15.45 9.14
CA GLN A 344 11.65 15.01 8.63
C GLN A 344 12.45 14.26 9.69
N GLN A 345 12.35 14.66 10.96
CA GLN A 345 13.08 14.04 12.05
C GLN A 345 12.58 12.61 12.30
N ARG A 346 11.28 12.42 12.41
CA ARG A 346 10.66 11.12 12.58
C ARG A 346 10.94 10.20 11.41
N ILE A 347 10.72 10.66 10.18
CA ILE A 347 10.92 9.86 8.97
C ILE A 347 12.37 9.41 8.86
N SER A 348 13.34 10.34 9.04
CA SER A 348 14.76 10.00 8.99
C SER A 348 15.13 8.98 10.07
N LYS A 349 14.67 9.15 11.31
CA LYS A 349 14.93 8.22 12.41
C LYS A 349 14.44 6.81 12.09
N VAL A 350 13.20 6.67 11.60
CA VAL A 350 12.59 5.37 11.29
C VAL A 350 13.32 4.69 10.13
N LEU A 351 13.55 5.41 9.03
CA LEU A 351 14.23 4.87 7.85
C LEU A 351 15.65 4.40 8.20
N LEU A 352 16.42 5.24 8.88
CA LEU A 352 17.81 4.93 9.21
C LEU A 352 17.92 3.76 10.19
N ALA A 353 16.97 3.60 11.12
CA ALA A 353 16.93 2.47 12.02
C ALA A 353 16.64 1.16 11.28
N GLU A 354 15.61 1.12 10.43
CA GLU A 354 15.24 -0.08 9.68
C GLU A 354 16.32 -0.47 8.66
N ILE A 355 16.91 0.50 7.97
CA ILE A 355 18.01 0.24 7.02
C ILE A 355 19.23 -0.32 7.75
N SER A 356 19.64 0.27 8.88
CA SER A 356 20.78 -0.24 9.65
C SER A 356 20.59 -1.68 10.16
N GLN A 357 19.35 -2.04 10.50
CA GLN A 357 19.04 -3.42 10.85
C GLN A 357 19.14 -4.34 9.64
N PHE A 358 18.67 -3.87 8.48
CA PHE A 358 18.68 -4.66 7.24
C PHE A 358 20.09 -4.84 6.67
N GLU A 359 20.98 -3.85 6.78
CA GLU A 359 22.38 -3.93 6.34
C GLU A 359 23.12 -5.13 6.93
N LYS A 360 22.79 -5.53 8.18
CA LYS A 360 23.38 -6.68 8.85
C LYS A 360 23.04 -8.01 8.17
N THR A 361 21.91 -8.07 7.50
CA THR A 361 21.37 -9.32 6.90
C THR A 361 21.52 -9.39 5.39
N ILE A 362 21.55 -8.23 4.71
CA ILE A 362 21.50 -8.15 3.23
C ILE A 362 22.71 -8.85 2.58
N ALA A 363 23.92 -8.60 3.07
CA ALA A 363 25.12 -9.14 2.47
C ALA A 363 25.18 -10.68 2.54
N ASN A 364 24.76 -11.25 3.67
CA ASN A 364 24.74 -12.69 3.88
C ASN A 364 23.61 -13.36 3.08
N GLY A 365 22.39 -12.80 3.12
CA GLY A 365 21.24 -13.35 2.40
C GLY A 365 21.43 -13.32 0.88
N ALA A 366 21.90 -12.20 0.32
CA ALA A 366 22.19 -12.10 -1.10
C ALA A 366 23.29 -13.05 -1.57
N LYS A 367 24.34 -13.24 -0.75
CA LYS A 367 25.42 -14.19 -1.04
C LYS A 367 24.89 -15.63 -1.10
N ILE A 368 24.14 -16.06 -0.08
CA ILE A 368 23.58 -17.43 0.00
C ILE A 368 22.63 -17.68 -1.17
N LEU A 369 21.77 -16.72 -1.51
CA LEU A 369 20.84 -16.83 -2.63
C LEU A 369 21.61 -16.94 -3.96
N THR A 370 22.62 -16.13 -4.17
CA THR A 370 23.45 -16.17 -5.39
C THR A 370 24.14 -17.52 -5.53
N GLU A 371 24.79 -18.03 -4.47
CA GLU A 371 25.43 -19.33 -4.46
C GLU A 371 24.44 -20.48 -4.74
N SER A 372 23.21 -20.38 -4.20
CA SER A 372 22.14 -21.35 -4.47
C SER A 372 21.70 -21.34 -5.93
N ILE A 373 21.54 -20.15 -6.52
CA ILE A 373 21.18 -19.98 -7.93
C ILE A 373 22.28 -20.48 -8.86
N ASP A 374 23.56 -20.15 -8.58
CA ASP A 374 24.70 -20.60 -9.38
C ASP A 374 24.81 -22.14 -9.36
N LYS A 375 24.52 -22.77 -8.22
CA LYS A 375 24.43 -24.23 -8.10
C LYS A 375 23.30 -24.80 -8.96
N LEU A 376 22.11 -24.21 -8.92
CA LEU A 376 20.98 -24.64 -9.75
C LEU A 376 21.32 -24.54 -11.25
N HIS A 377 21.97 -23.46 -11.69
CA HIS A 377 22.42 -23.33 -13.08
C HIS A 377 23.43 -24.41 -13.46
N THR A 378 24.38 -24.74 -12.56
CA THR A 378 25.36 -25.81 -12.78
C THR A 378 24.70 -27.20 -12.90
N GLU A 379 23.63 -27.43 -12.12
CA GLU A 379 22.85 -28.67 -12.14
C GLU A 379 21.78 -28.71 -13.24
N GLY A 380 21.62 -27.64 -14.04
CA GLY A 380 20.58 -27.52 -15.07
C GLY A 380 19.17 -27.41 -14.52
N LYS A 381 19.02 -27.05 -13.24
CA LYS A 381 17.74 -26.84 -12.57
C LYS A 381 17.32 -25.37 -12.68
N LYS A 382 16.00 -25.14 -12.68
CA LYS A 382 15.42 -23.78 -12.81
C LYS A 382 14.51 -23.39 -11.66
N VAL A 383 14.38 -24.20 -10.62
CA VAL A 383 13.47 -23.95 -9.50
C VAL A 383 14.25 -23.93 -8.20
N LEU A 384 14.12 -22.84 -7.43
CA LEU A 384 14.62 -22.72 -6.06
C LEU A 384 13.58 -23.33 -5.11
N GLU A 385 13.99 -24.31 -4.31
CA GLU A 385 13.08 -25.04 -3.41
C GLU A 385 12.53 -24.15 -2.29
N GLY A 386 11.26 -24.36 -1.92
CA GLY A 386 10.56 -23.60 -0.88
C GLY A 386 11.24 -23.64 0.48
N SER A 387 11.91 -24.74 0.82
CA SER A 387 12.73 -24.87 2.04
C SER A 387 13.93 -23.92 2.07
N GLN A 388 14.56 -23.68 0.93
CA GLN A 388 15.68 -22.73 0.81
C GLN A 388 15.19 -21.28 0.88
N ILE A 389 14.04 -20.99 0.25
CA ILE A 389 13.39 -19.69 0.34
C ILE A 389 12.99 -19.39 1.79
N PHE A 390 12.41 -20.37 2.49
CA PHE A 390 12.06 -20.25 3.89
C PHE A 390 13.28 -20.01 4.79
N MET A 391 14.37 -20.74 4.56
CA MET A 391 15.62 -20.53 5.31
C MET A 391 16.18 -19.11 5.14
N LEU A 392 16.14 -18.55 3.91
CA LEU A 392 16.54 -17.17 3.66
C LEU A 392 15.68 -16.19 4.44
N TYR A 393 14.37 -16.40 4.47
CA TYR A 393 13.42 -15.57 5.19
C TYR A 393 13.56 -15.69 6.71
N ASP A 394 13.48 -16.90 7.25
CA ASP A 394 13.38 -17.17 8.68
C ASP A 394 14.73 -17.02 9.40
N THR A 395 15.79 -17.64 8.85
CA THR A 395 17.11 -17.67 9.49
C THR A 395 17.93 -16.43 9.20
N TYR A 396 17.86 -15.92 7.97
CA TYR A 396 18.70 -14.79 7.55
C TYR A 396 17.93 -13.47 7.46
N GLY A 397 16.61 -13.46 7.71
CA GLY A 397 15.79 -12.26 7.63
C GLY A 397 15.78 -11.60 6.25
N PHE A 398 16.02 -12.39 5.20
CA PHE A 398 16.08 -11.93 3.82
C PHE A 398 14.66 -11.95 3.21
N PRO A 399 14.10 -10.81 2.81
CA PRO A 399 12.72 -10.72 2.37
C PRO A 399 12.43 -11.59 1.14
N LEU A 400 11.24 -12.23 1.12
CA LEU A 400 10.77 -13.03 -0.01
C LEU A 400 10.73 -12.23 -1.31
N GLU A 401 10.30 -10.98 -1.23
CA GLU A 401 10.16 -10.08 -2.38
C GLU A 401 11.52 -9.81 -3.06
N ILE A 402 12.58 -9.65 -2.26
CA ILE A 402 13.95 -9.51 -2.78
C ILE A 402 14.43 -10.85 -3.37
N THR A 403 14.09 -11.97 -2.73
CA THR A 403 14.37 -13.30 -3.28
C THR A 403 13.69 -13.50 -4.64
N LYS A 404 12.43 -13.11 -4.78
CA LYS A 404 11.69 -13.13 -6.05
C LYS A 404 12.38 -12.28 -7.13
N GLU A 405 12.75 -11.05 -6.80
CA GLU A 405 13.40 -10.12 -7.72
C GLU A 405 14.72 -10.68 -8.26
N ILE A 406 15.59 -11.19 -7.38
CA ILE A 406 16.88 -11.80 -7.77
C ILE A 406 16.68 -13.07 -8.61
N ALA A 407 15.76 -13.94 -8.20
CA ALA A 407 15.46 -15.17 -8.91
C ALA A 407 14.94 -14.89 -10.32
N GLN A 408 14.02 -13.95 -10.47
CA GLN A 408 13.47 -13.52 -11.75
C GLN A 408 14.55 -12.93 -12.68
N GLU A 409 15.44 -12.07 -12.17
CA GLU A 409 16.56 -11.51 -12.93
C GLU A 409 17.54 -12.59 -13.43
N ARG A 410 17.62 -13.71 -12.71
CA ARG A 410 18.49 -14.85 -13.03
C ARG A 410 17.78 -15.99 -13.77
N GLY A 411 16.48 -15.82 -14.12
CA GLY A 411 15.69 -16.83 -14.81
C GLY A 411 15.41 -18.09 -13.98
N ILE A 412 15.32 -17.96 -12.66
CA ILE A 412 14.98 -19.01 -11.71
C ILE A 412 13.55 -18.83 -11.21
N GLU A 413 12.79 -19.90 -11.24
CA GLU A 413 11.45 -19.99 -10.66
C GLU A 413 11.53 -20.31 -9.16
N LEU A 414 10.52 -19.90 -8.39
CA LEU A 414 10.43 -20.13 -6.95
C LEU A 414 9.32 -21.15 -6.63
N ASP A 415 9.62 -22.13 -5.81
CA ASP A 415 8.62 -23.03 -5.21
C ASP A 415 7.89 -22.30 -4.05
N LEU A 416 6.98 -21.38 -4.42
CA LEU A 416 6.18 -20.64 -3.44
C LEU A 416 5.25 -21.55 -2.61
N PRO A 417 4.56 -22.57 -3.17
CA PRO A 417 3.79 -23.51 -2.36
C PRO A 417 4.64 -24.24 -1.31
N GLY A 418 5.86 -24.64 -1.65
CA GLY A 418 6.81 -25.23 -0.70
C GLY A 418 7.24 -24.25 0.39
N TYR A 419 7.45 -22.99 0.05
CA TYR A 419 7.74 -21.94 1.03
C TYR A 419 6.57 -21.74 2.01
N GLU A 420 5.34 -21.61 1.51
CA GLU A 420 4.13 -21.43 2.34
C GLU A 420 3.94 -22.62 3.29
N LYS A 421 4.17 -23.83 2.80
CA LYS A 421 4.13 -25.04 3.63
C LYS A 421 5.19 -25.02 4.73
N ALA A 422 6.42 -24.63 4.42
CA ALA A 422 7.50 -24.52 5.40
C ALA A 422 7.19 -23.45 6.46
N LEU A 423 6.67 -22.30 6.04
CA LEU A 423 6.23 -21.21 6.92
C LEU A 423 5.09 -21.65 7.85
N ALA A 424 4.09 -22.36 7.32
CA ALA A 424 2.99 -22.90 8.12
C ALA A 424 3.47 -23.93 9.14
N GLN A 425 4.39 -24.81 8.75
CA GLN A 425 5.02 -25.80 9.66
C GLN A 425 5.82 -25.13 10.78
N ALA A 426 6.57 -24.07 10.47
CA ALA A 426 7.32 -23.31 11.48
C ALA A 426 6.40 -22.62 12.48
N LYS A 427 5.32 -21.97 11.98
CA LYS A 427 4.28 -21.39 12.83
C LYS A 427 3.61 -22.43 13.73
N GLU A 428 3.30 -23.60 13.19
CA GLU A 428 2.67 -24.68 13.98
C GLU A 428 3.66 -25.26 15.02
N LYS A 429 4.93 -25.48 14.67
CA LYS A 429 5.97 -25.88 15.63
C LYS A 429 6.14 -24.87 16.76
N SER A 430 6.17 -23.58 16.42
CA SER A 430 6.21 -22.50 17.42
C SER A 430 4.99 -22.53 18.35
N ARG A 431 3.78 -22.75 17.79
CA ARG A 431 2.54 -22.92 18.57
C ARG A 431 2.57 -24.15 19.45
N GLN A 432 3.06 -25.28 18.94
CA GLN A 432 3.16 -26.54 19.71
C GLN A 432 4.20 -26.45 20.81
N GLY A 433 5.38 -25.89 20.52
CA GLY A 433 6.41 -25.63 21.52
C GLY A 433 5.91 -24.70 22.64
N SER A 434 5.17 -23.66 22.28
CA SER A 434 4.50 -22.81 23.28
C SER A 434 3.42 -23.56 24.08
N LYS A 435 2.59 -24.37 23.42
CA LYS A 435 1.57 -25.19 24.12
C LYS A 435 2.17 -26.23 25.04
N GLU A 436 3.26 -26.89 24.65
CA GLU A 436 3.97 -27.85 25.53
C GLU A 436 4.64 -27.15 26.71
N MET A 437 5.23 -25.97 26.51
CA MET A 437 5.86 -25.17 27.56
C MET A 437 4.83 -24.62 28.56
N PHE A 438 3.60 -24.33 28.09
CA PHE A 438 2.51 -23.75 28.88
C PHE A 438 1.33 -24.68 29.13
N SER A 439 1.35 -25.94 28.65
CA SER A 439 0.28 -26.94 28.87
C SER A 439 0.22 -27.49 30.30
N LYS A 440 1.24 -27.28 31.10
CA LYS A 440 1.15 -27.45 32.54
C LYS A 440 0.33 -26.30 33.09
N THR A 441 -0.77 -26.57 33.76
CA THR A 441 -1.66 -25.65 34.50
C THR A 441 -0.90 -24.99 35.66
N THR A 442 0.09 -24.16 35.35
CA THR A 442 0.78 -23.37 36.37
C THR A 442 -0.09 -22.18 36.71
N ASP A 443 -0.55 -22.12 37.96
CA ASP A 443 -1.25 -20.97 38.49
C ASP A 443 -0.23 -19.85 38.73
N TRP A 444 -0.06 -19.00 37.70
CA TRP A 444 0.87 -17.87 37.75
C TRP A 444 0.46 -16.83 38.79
N SER A 445 -0.81 -16.78 39.20
CA SER A 445 -1.33 -15.79 40.15
C SER A 445 -0.60 -15.84 41.51
N LYS A 446 -0.14 -17.03 41.93
CA LYS A 446 0.61 -17.23 43.19
C LYS A 446 1.94 -16.46 43.25
N TYR A 447 2.54 -16.18 42.08
CA TYR A 447 3.81 -15.44 41.97
C TYR A 447 3.60 -13.92 41.89
N LEU A 448 2.35 -13.46 41.67
CA LEU A 448 2.01 -12.06 41.45
C LEU A 448 1.42 -11.33 42.66
N GLU A 449 1.45 -11.98 43.82
CA GLU A 449 0.93 -11.34 45.04
C GLU A 449 1.69 -10.02 45.33
N GLY A 450 0.93 -8.94 45.48
CA GLY A 450 1.44 -7.60 45.72
C GLY A 450 2.02 -6.87 44.50
N VAL A 451 1.84 -7.42 43.30
CA VAL A 451 2.29 -6.79 42.03
C VAL A 451 1.16 -5.97 41.44
N SER A 452 1.43 -4.70 41.11
CA SER A 452 0.52 -3.83 40.39
C SER A 452 0.47 -4.19 38.91
N ALA A 453 -0.63 -3.81 38.24
CA ALA A 453 -0.76 -4.02 36.80
C ALA A 453 0.38 -3.34 36.00
N THR A 454 0.90 -4.02 34.99
CA THR A 454 1.95 -3.48 34.11
C THR A 454 1.35 -2.49 33.13
N GLU A 455 1.96 -1.33 32.98
CA GLU A 455 1.61 -0.36 31.94
C GLU A 455 2.15 -0.84 30.58
N PHE A 456 1.26 -1.06 29.60
CA PHE A 456 1.67 -1.39 28.25
C PHE A 456 1.86 -0.10 27.43
N VAL A 457 3.08 0.15 26.98
CA VAL A 457 3.47 1.35 26.22
C VAL A 457 3.86 1.06 24.76
N GLY A 458 3.70 -0.20 24.31
CA GLY A 458 4.13 -0.65 22.99
C GLY A 458 3.37 -0.03 21.81
N TYR A 459 2.27 0.68 22.07
CA TYR A 459 1.59 1.48 21.05
C TYR A 459 2.29 2.83 20.78
N ASP A 460 3.00 3.35 21.80
CA ASP A 460 3.64 4.67 21.72
C ASP A 460 5.16 4.57 21.57
N ARG A 461 5.77 3.48 22.06
CA ARG A 461 7.23 3.28 22.09
C ARG A 461 7.58 1.81 21.86
N LEU A 462 8.62 1.57 21.07
CA LEU A 462 9.18 0.23 20.85
C LEU A 462 10.42 -0.04 21.70
N ASP A 463 10.97 0.99 22.32
CA ASP A 463 12.10 0.95 23.25
C ASP A 463 11.74 1.71 24.52
N LEU A 464 12.25 1.25 25.65
CA LEU A 464 12.14 1.91 26.94
C LEU A 464 13.53 2.12 27.52
N GLU A 465 13.82 3.36 27.88
CA GLU A 465 14.95 3.68 28.74
C GLU A 465 14.54 3.47 30.21
N ASN A 466 15.23 2.55 30.89
CA ASN A 466 15.10 2.27 32.32
C ASN A 466 13.68 1.86 32.80
N PRO A 467 13.06 0.78 32.28
CA PRO A 467 11.90 0.18 32.92
C PRO A 467 12.28 -0.39 34.29
N VAL A 468 11.43 -0.21 35.29
CA VAL A 468 11.71 -0.74 36.63
C VAL A 468 11.38 -2.23 36.67
N LEU A 469 12.38 -3.07 36.89
CA LEU A 469 12.19 -4.50 37.15
C LEU A 469 11.51 -4.70 38.51
N ILE A 470 10.27 -5.17 38.50
CA ILE A 470 9.47 -5.40 39.72
C ILE A 470 9.74 -6.79 40.30
N LYS A 471 9.82 -7.83 39.42
CA LYS A 471 10.13 -9.20 39.85
C LYS A 471 10.96 -9.90 38.78
N ASP A 472 11.90 -10.72 39.26
CA ASP A 472 12.64 -11.74 38.49
C ASP A 472 12.42 -13.08 39.19
N ILE A 473 11.67 -13.97 38.57
CA ILE A 473 11.19 -15.20 39.22
C ILE A 473 11.59 -16.38 38.38
N THR A 474 12.20 -17.37 39.04
CA THR A 474 12.35 -18.71 38.49
C THR A 474 11.42 -19.64 39.29
N THR A 475 10.50 -20.30 38.58
CA THR A 475 9.55 -21.24 39.17
C THR A 475 10.24 -22.54 39.60
N ASP A 476 9.55 -23.35 40.40
CA ASP A 476 10.02 -24.69 40.82
C ASP A 476 10.28 -25.62 39.65
N ASP A 477 9.59 -25.40 38.52
CA ASP A 477 9.75 -26.14 37.25
C ASP A 477 10.85 -25.56 36.34
N GLY A 478 11.60 -24.55 36.83
CA GLY A 478 12.74 -23.95 36.11
C GLY A 478 12.36 -22.88 35.07
N VAL A 479 11.11 -22.45 35.01
CA VAL A 479 10.68 -21.37 34.09
C VAL A 479 11.02 -20.01 34.71
N ARG A 480 11.84 -19.20 34.01
CA ARG A 480 12.18 -17.83 34.44
C ARG A 480 11.31 -16.82 33.70
N PHE A 481 10.75 -15.87 34.44
CA PHE A 481 10.03 -14.73 33.88
C PHE A 481 10.30 -13.43 34.65
N LEU A 482 10.22 -12.33 33.92
CA LEU A 482 10.43 -10.97 34.43
C LEU A 482 9.11 -10.20 34.41
N VAL A 483 8.94 -9.32 35.38
CA VAL A 483 7.82 -8.39 35.48
C VAL A 483 8.37 -6.98 35.63
N PHE A 484 7.90 -6.06 34.77
CA PHE A 484 8.26 -4.65 34.78
C PHE A 484 7.06 -3.77 35.15
N ASP A 485 7.31 -2.56 35.61
CA ASP A 485 6.29 -1.53 35.85
C ASP A 485 5.61 -1.14 34.52
N LYS A 486 6.38 -1.08 33.46
CA LYS A 486 5.91 -0.79 32.08
C LYS A 486 6.72 -1.58 31.06
N THR A 487 6.11 -1.86 29.91
CA THR A 487 6.73 -2.65 28.85
C THR A 487 6.23 -2.26 27.47
N PRO A 488 7.09 -2.28 26.41
CA PRO A 488 6.67 -2.21 25.04
C PRO A 488 6.32 -3.58 24.44
N PHE A 489 6.63 -4.68 25.13
CA PHE A 489 6.36 -6.04 24.64
C PHE A 489 4.87 -6.37 24.71
N TYR A 490 4.27 -6.67 23.56
CA TYR A 490 2.87 -7.05 23.44
C TYR A 490 2.63 -8.46 23.98
N PRO A 491 1.69 -8.66 24.93
CA PRO A 491 1.32 -9.99 25.39
C PRO A 491 0.39 -10.69 24.40
N GLU A 492 0.37 -12.02 24.39
CA GLU A 492 -0.57 -12.80 23.60
C GLU A 492 -2.02 -12.47 23.99
N MET A 493 -2.76 -11.83 23.05
CA MET A 493 -4.17 -11.46 23.26
C MET A 493 -4.93 -11.38 21.93
N GLY A 494 -6.21 -11.77 21.95
CA GLY A 494 -7.11 -11.56 20.81
C GLY A 494 -6.70 -12.24 19.49
N GLY A 495 -5.92 -13.33 19.56
CA GLY A 495 -5.42 -14.05 18.37
C GLY A 495 -4.12 -13.48 17.80
N GLN A 496 -3.57 -12.42 18.41
CA GLN A 496 -2.26 -11.88 18.09
C GLN A 496 -1.19 -12.55 18.93
N VAL A 497 -0.08 -12.97 18.30
CA VAL A 497 1.09 -13.53 19.00
C VAL A 497 1.83 -12.45 19.77
N TRP A 498 2.53 -12.87 20.82
CA TRP A 498 3.38 -12.03 21.65
C TRP A 498 4.59 -11.46 20.89
N ASP A 499 5.16 -10.38 21.43
CA ASP A 499 6.44 -9.86 20.97
C ASP A 499 7.60 -10.68 21.55
N SER A 500 8.68 -10.80 20.78
CA SER A 500 9.96 -11.35 21.23
C SER A 500 11.06 -10.33 21.06
N GLY A 501 12.11 -10.44 21.86
CA GLY A 501 13.23 -9.49 21.79
C GLY A 501 14.26 -9.74 22.88
N THR A 502 15.09 -8.73 23.15
CA THR A 502 16.12 -8.78 24.17
C THR A 502 15.93 -7.65 25.16
N ILE A 503 16.18 -7.95 26.45
CA ILE A 503 16.22 -6.96 27.52
C ILE A 503 17.61 -7.02 28.17
N GLN A 504 18.22 -5.85 28.35
CA GLN A 504 19.44 -5.71 29.14
C GLN A 504 19.03 -5.32 30.57
N LEU A 505 19.37 -6.17 31.53
CA LEU A 505 19.13 -5.93 32.95
C LEU A 505 20.21 -5.02 33.56
N ASP A 506 19.94 -4.41 34.70
CA ASP A 506 20.91 -3.59 35.45
C ASP A 506 22.20 -4.35 35.84
N SER A 507 22.10 -5.67 35.90
CA SER A 507 23.24 -6.58 36.09
C SER A 507 24.15 -6.74 34.89
N TRP A 508 23.90 -6.05 33.78
CA TRP A 508 24.53 -6.23 32.45
C TRP A 508 24.19 -7.57 31.77
N GLU A 509 23.32 -8.36 32.38
CA GLU A 509 22.80 -9.59 31.74
C GLU A 509 21.85 -9.21 30.59
N VAL A 510 22.05 -9.83 29.43
CA VAL A 510 21.14 -9.72 28.27
C VAL A 510 20.28 -10.96 28.25
N VAL A 511 18.98 -10.80 28.46
CA VAL A 511 18.02 -11.90 28.44
C VAL A 511 17.20 -11.87 27.16
N HIS A 512 16.90 -13.04 26.61
CA HIS A 512 16.01 -13.18 25.45
C HIS A 512 14.58 -13.45 25.91
N ILE A 513 13.64 -12.64 25.46
CA ILE A 513 12.20 -12.84 25.73
C ILE A 513 11.62 -13.69 24.60
N VAL A 514 11.14 -14.87 24.99
CA VAL A 514 10.62 -15.88 24.06
C VAL A 514 9.09 -16.00 24.10
N ASN A 515 8.46 -15.44 25.11
CA ASN A 515 7.00 -15.38 25.23
C ASN A 515 6.60 -14.23 26.16
N VAL A 516 5.42 -13.64 25.91
CA VAL A 516 4.85 -12.58 26.74
C VAL A 516 3.37 -12.87 26.97
N GLN A 517 2.94 -12.92 28.22
CA GLN A 517 1.56 -13.21 28.61
C GLN A 517 1.02 -12.17 29.58
N LYS A 518 -0.30 -11.96 29.58
CA LYS A 518 -0.98 -11.08 30.53
C LYS A 518 -1.83 -11.90 31.51
N VAL A 519 -1.50 -11.79 32.79
CA VAL A 519 -2.20 -12.49 33.87
C VAL A 519 -2.65 -11.48 34.90
N ALA A 520 -3.93 -11.36 35.17
CA ALA A 520 -4.53 -10.43 36.12
C ALA A 520 -4.04 -8.96 35.97
N GLY A 521 -3.81 -8.50 34.75
CA GLY A 521 -3.33 -7.15 34.46
C GLY A 521 -1.81 -6.99 34.45
N VAL A 522 -1.05 -7.98 34.93
CA VAL A 522 0.43 -7.98 34.92
C VAL A 522 0.94 -8.66 33.65
N ILE A 523 1.97 -8.09 33.02
CA ILE A 523 2.60 -8.65 31.83
C ILE A 523 3.88 -9.40 32.24
N LEU A 524 3.89 -10.70 31.93
CA LEU A 524 4.97 -11.63 32.23
C LEU A 524 5.85 -11.81 30.99
N HIS A 525 7.16 -11.58 31.13
CA HIS A 525 8.16 -11.74 30.06
C HIS A 525 8.96 -13.00 30.32
N PHE A 526 8.68 -14.06 29.57
CA PHE A 526 9.35 -15.35 29.75
C PHE A 526 10.72 -15.36 29.06
N VAL A 527 11.73 -15.75 29.82
CA VAL A 527 13.14 -15.82 29.40
C VAL A 527 13.42 -17.22 28.82
N GLY A 528 14.05 -17.25 27.62
CA GLY A 528 14.43 -18.48 26.94
C GLY A 528 15.93 -18.67 26.81
#